data_6416ba7f824fad340dd18a79686a7411
#
_entry.id   6416ba7f824fad340dd18a79686a7411
#
_cell.length_a   1.000
_cell.length_b   1.000
_cell.length_c   1.000
_cell.angle_alpha   90.00
_cell.angle_beta   90.00
_cell.angle_gamma   90.00
#
_symmetry.space_group_name_H-M   'P 1'
#
loop_
_entity.id
_entity.type
_entity.pdbx_description
1 polymer ?
#
loop_
_entity_poly.entity_id
_entity_poly.type
_entity_poly.pdbx_seq_one_letter_code
_entity_poly.pdbx_strand_id
1 'polypeptide(L)'
;VLLSGRMPEAAGECVVHVMGHGSPVELGTQLTLPEETEGVSGQVFTVVGTVQDPLHFSSDSESSTVGDGQLDCILFVPEGTLTADYYTVCYIKAENAGLYDNYSDEYQAAVDAVAEKLKAIQSVQCTARREELMDTANDKLTEARTEYDSQKAEAERQFAEAEAKLADAQAQLDAAKAQLEAGEK
;
A
#
# COMPACT_ATOMS: atom_id res chain seq x y z
N VAL A 1 4.51 -15.06 22.28
CA VAL A 1 5.58 -15.79 22.99
C VAL A 1 6.49 -16.45 21.97
N LEU A 2 7.83 -16.28 22.09
CA LEU A 2 8.80 -16.98 21.22
C LEU A 2 8.81 -18.47 21.53
N LEU A 3 8.61 -19.30 20.53
CA LEU A 3 8.63 -20.77 20.64
C LEU A 3 9.98 -21.35 20.25
N SER A 4 10.59 -20.87 19.16
CA SER A 4 11.91 -21.30 18.70
C SER A 4 12.65 -20.17 17.96
N GLY A 5 13.96 -20.28 17.86
CA GLY A 5 14.80 -19.30 17.19
C GLY A 5 14.95 -18.00 17.97
N ARG A 6 14.92 -16.84 17.28
CA ARG A 6 15.04 -15.50 17.84
C ARG A 6 14.06 -14.53 17.21
N MET A 7 13.89 -13.36 17.80
CA MET A 7 13.16 -12.25 17.18
C MET A 7 13.93 -11.68 15.99
N PRO A 8 13.23 -11.09 14.98
CA PRO A 8 13.87 -10.47 13.84
C PRO A 8 14.58 -9.18 14.25
N GLU A 9 15.81 -8.97 13.76
CA GLU A 9 16.64 -7.80 14.07
C GLU A 9 17.01 -7.00 12.83
N ALA A 10 16.99 -7.63 11.67
CA ALA A 10 17.38 -7.03 10.41
C ALA A 10 16.24 -7.03 9.38
N ALA A 11 16.32 -6.10 8.43
CA ALA A 11 15.42 -6.10 7.26
C ALA A 11 15.53 -7.44 6.51
N GLY A 12 14.38 -7.95 6.06
CA GLY A 12 14.31 -9.26 5.40
C GLY A 12 14.29 -10.46 6.37
N GLU A 13 14.22 -10.23 7.68
CA GLU A 13 13.96 -11.28 8.66
C GLU A 13 12.50 -11.23 9.13
N CYS A 14 11.94 -12.38 9.49
CA CYS A 14 10.62 -12.47 10.10
C CYS A 14 10.55 -13.58 11.15
N VAL A 15 9.57 -13.48 12.04
CA VAL A 15 9.09 -14.63 12.83
C VAL A 15 7.68 -14.95 12.40
N VAL A 16 7.33 -16.23 12.51
CA VAL A 16 6.07 -16.74 11.98
C VAL A 16 5.21 -17.32 13.12
N HIS A 17 3.95 -16.91 13.14
CA HIS A 17 2.89 -17.60 13.87
C HIS A 17 2.14 -18.50 12.88
N VAL A 18 2.21 -19.81 13.06
CA VAL A 18 1.49 -20.78 12.23
C VAL A 18 0.10 -20.96 12.79
N MET A 19 -0.91 -20.72 11.96
CA MET A 19 -2.30 -20.96 12.34
C MET A 19 -2.61 -22.45 12.42
N GLY A 20 -3.67 -22.81 13.11
CA GLY A 20 -3.99 -24.22 13.42
C GLY A 20 -4.10 -25.16 12.23
N HIS A 21 -4.31 -24.66 11.03
CA HIS A 21 -4.39 -25.42 9.77
C HIS A 21 -3.14 -25.26 8.90
N GLY A 22 -2.22 -24.36 9.27
CA GLY A 22 -1.01 -24.09 8.51
C GLY A 22 0.04 -25.21 8.69
N SER A 23 0.89 -25.35 7.68
CA SER A 23 2.04 -26.26 7.76
C SER A 23 3.13 -25.66 8.63
N PRO A 24 3.85 -26.49 9.43
CA PRO A 24 5.00 -26.02 10.18
C PRO A 24 6.05 -25.36 9.25
N VAL A 25 6.58 -24.24 9.68
CA VAL A 25 7.62 -23.51 8.95
C VAL A 25 8.96 -23.66 9.67
N GLU A 26 9.98 -24.13 8.94
CA GLU A 26 11.32 -24.36 9.50
C GLU A 26 12.11 -23.05 9.56
N LEU A 27 13.02 -22.94 10.54
CA LEU A 27 13.97 -21.82 10.61
C LEU A 27 14.87 -21.80 9.38
N GLY A 28 15.10 -20.63 8.82
CA GLY A 28 15.85 -20.42 7.59
C GLY A 28 15.03 -20.53 6.30
N THR A 29 13.75 -20.90 6.39
CA THR A 29 12.85 -20.87 5.23
C THR A 29 12.74 -19.43 4.69
N GLN A 30 12.80 -19.29 3.37
CA GLN A 30 12.54 -18.02 2.70
C GLN A 30 11.09 -17.97 2.22
N LEU A 31 10.40 -16.94 2.65
CA LEU A 31 9.03 -16.63 2.24
C LEU A 31 9.09 -15.47 1.25
N THR A 32 8.47 -15.63 0.09
CA THR A 32 8.44 -14.61 -0.96
C THR A 32 7.02 -14.07 -1.08
N LEU A 33 6.89 -12.76 -0.93
CA LEU A 33 5.64 -12.05 -1.18
C LEU A 33 5.46 -11.81 -2.69
N PRO A 34 4.22 -11.71 -3.19
CA PRO A 34 3.95 -11.30 -4.56
C PRO A 34 4.58 -9.93 -4.88
N GLU A 35 5.00 -9.72 -6.14
CA GLU A 35 5.67 -8.49 -6.58
C GLU A 35 4.83 -7.22 -6.38
N GLU A 36 3.50 -7.35 -6.38
CA GLU A 36 2.54 -6.26 -6.22
C GLU A 36 2.10 -6.03 -4.77
N THR A 37 2.82 -6.57 -3.77
CA THR A 37 2.46 -6.37 -2.37
C THR A 37 2.78 -4.93 -1.95
N GLU A 38 1.75 -4.10 -1.87
CA GLU A 38 1.86 -2.71 -1.43
C GLU A 38 2.07 -2.62 0.09
N GLY A 39 2.73 -1.56 0.55
CA GLY A 39 2.89 -1.26 1.97
C GLY A 39 3.93 -2.09 2.71
N VAL A 40 4.76 -2.85 1.99
CA VAL A 40 5.84 -3.67 2.57
C VAL A 40 7.17 -3.37 1.88
N SER A 41 8.21 -3.13 2.65
CA SER A 41 9.57 -2.99 2.14
C SER A 41 10.24 -4.35 2.04
N GLY A 42 10.58 -4.76 0.81
CA GLY A 42 11.19 -6.07 0.53
C GLY A 42 10.14 -7.12 0.17
N GLN A 43 10.61 -8.15 -0.55
CA GLN A 43 9.75 -9.22 -1.07
C GLN A 43 10.11 -10.59 -0.48
N VAL A 44 11.32 -10.76 0.01
CA VAL A 44 11.82 -12.03 0.53
C VAL A 44 12.15 -11.87 2.01
N PHE A 45 11.58 -12.75 2.83
CA PHE A 45 11.77 -12.77 4.27
C PHE A 45 12.30 -14.13 4.72
N THR A 46 13.38 -14.13 5.50
CA THR A 46 13.94 -15.33 6.11
C THR A 46 13.33 -15.55 7.47
N VAL A 47 12.80 -16.71 7.72
CA VAL A 47 12.23 -17.11 9.02
C VAL A 47 13.34 -17.33 10.02
N VAL A 48 13.46 -16.48 11.02
CA VAL A 48 14.48 -16.57 12.08
C VAL A 48 13.93 -17.07 13.42
N GLY A 49 12.63 -17.19 13.52
CA GLY A 49 11.97 -17.73 14.70
C GLY A 49 10.50 -18.06 14.45
N THR A 50 9.93 -18.82 15.38
CA THR A 50 8.50 -19.08 15.44
C THR A 50 7.93 -18.54 16.73
N VAL A 51 6.73 -17.98 16.66
CA VAL A 51 6.06 -17.35 17.80
C VAL A 51 4.64 -17.90 17.95
N GLN A 52 4.10 -17.80 19.15
CA GLN A 52 2.68 -17.91 19.40
C GLN A 52 2.15 -16.53 19.79
N ASP A 53 1.23 -16.03 18.99
CA ASP A 53 0.53 -14.78 19.29
C ASP A 53 -0.70 -15.08 20.15
N PRO A 54 -0.79 -14.50 21.36
CA PRO A 54 -1.95 -14.71 22.23
C PRO A 54 -3.22 -14.05 21.71
N LEU A 55 -3.15 -13.17 20.72
CA LEU A 55 -4.33 -12.57 20.10
C LEU A 55 -4.97 -13.47 19.05
N HIS A 56 -4.22 -14.48 18.56
CA HIS A 56 -4.66 -15.41 17.53
C HIS A 56 -4.66 -16.86 18.06
N PHE A 57 -5.32 -17.09 19.18
CA PHE A 57 -5.41 -18.42 19.80
C PHE A 57 -6.69 -19.19 19.45
N SER A 58 -7.63 -18.54 18.77
CA SER A 58 -8.88 -19.19 18.34
C SER A 58 -8.63 -20.15 17.18
N SER A 59 -9.33 -21.29 17.20
CA SER A 59 -9.36 -22.23 16.08
C SER A 59 -10.20 -21.73 14.91
N ASP A 60 -11.00 -20.68 15.14
CA ASP A 60 -11.71 -20.00 14.06
C ASP A 60 -10.69 -19.15 13.31
N SER A 61 -10.32 -19.61 12.12
CA SER A 61 -9.39 -18.91 11.26
C SER A 61 -9.91 -17.50 10.94
N GLU A 62 -9.07 -16.50 11.15
CA GLU A 62 -9.35 -15.20 10.56
C GLU A 62 -9.48 -15.37 9.05
N SER A 63 -10.52 -14.78 8.48
CA SER A 63 -10.76 -14.87 7.04
C SER A 63 -9.91 -13.85 6.30
N SER A 64 -9.22 -14.29 5.27
CA SER A 64 -8.60 -13.42 4.27
C SER A 64 -9.60 -13.10 3.17
N THR A 65 -9.44 -11.95 2.51
CA THR A 65 -10.16 -11.63 1.26
C THR A 65 -9.40 -12.13 0.02
N VAL A 66 -8.25 -12.79 0.22
CA VAL A 66 -7.34 -13.27 -0.84
C VAL A 66 -7.28 -14.79 -0.81
N GLY A 67 -7.18 -15.42 -1.97
CA GLY A 67 -7.07 -16.87 -2.12
C GLY A 67 -8.36 -17.60 -1.75
N ASP A 68 -8.23 -18.66 -0.97
CA ASP A 68 -9.34 -19.48 -0.48
C ASP A 68 -10.03 -18.93 0.79
N GLY A 69 -9.55 -17.77 1.25
CA GLY A 69 -10.06 -17.09 2.43
C GLY A 69 -9.47 -17.59 3.75
N GLN A 70 -8.52 -18.52 3.73
CA GLN A 70 -7.85 -19.02 4.94
C GLN A 70 -6.48 -18.34 5.15
N LEU A 71 -6.11 -18.15 6.40
CA LEU A 71 -4.77 -17.70 6.80
C LEU A 71 -3.99 -18.89 7.35
N ASP A 72 -2.93 -19.26 6.66
CA ASP A 72 -2.02 -20.34 7.09
C ASP A 72 -1.02 -19.87 8.14
N CYS A 73 -0.56 -18.63 8.01
CA CYS A 73 0.40 -18.02 8.94
C CYS A 73 0.32 -16.50 8.98
N ILE A 74 0.84 -15.95 10.06
CA ILE A 74 1.04 -14.51 10.26
C ILE A 74 2.53 -14.25 10.40
N LEU A 75 3.05 -13.29 9.64
CA LEU A 75 4.44 -12.86 9.71
C LEU A 75 4.56 -11.62 10.59
N PHE A 76 5.50 -11.65 11.54
CA PHE A 76 5.91 -10.47 12.29
C PHE A 76 7.29 -10.06 11.79
N VAL A 77 7.39 -8.81 11.39
CA VAL A 77 8.58 -8.21 10.76
C VAL A 77 9.10 -7.05 11.61
N PRO A 78 10.36 -6.63 11.44
CA PRO A 78 10.90 -5.48 12.17
C PRO A 78 10.15 -4.19 11.84
N GLU A 79 10.21 -3.24 12.77
CA GLU A 79 9.75 -1.88 12.57
C GLU A 79 10.42 -1.27 11.31
N GLY A 80 9.63 -0.55 10.51
CA GLY A 80 10.08 0.04 9.24
C GLY A 80 10.00 -0.89 8.03
N THR A 81 9.67 -2.17 8.21
CA THR A 81 9.34 -3.06 7.08
C THR A 81 7.98 -2.73 6.48
N LEU A 82 7.02 -2.33 7.31
CA LEU A 82 5.73 -1.82 6.86
C LEU A 82 5.87 -0.35 6.49
N THR A 83 5.53 -0.01 5.23
CA THR A 83 5.69 1.33 4.65
C THR A 83 4.38 2.10 4.51
N ALA A 84 3.26 1.49 4.92
CA ALA A 84 1.98 2.17 4.97
C ALA A 84 2.03 3.33 5.99
N ASP A 85 1.42 4.46 5.65
CA ASP A 85 1.35 5.65 6.48
C ASP A 85 0.21 5.62 7.51
N TYR A 86 -0.39 4.45 7.72
CA TYR A 86 -1.48 4.21 8.65
C TYR A 86 -1.38 2.84 9.32
N TYR A 87 -1.96 2.73 10.50
CA TYR A 87 -2.12 1.46 11.20
C TYR A 87 -3.53 0.90 10.92
N THR A 88 -3.61 -0.39 10.61
CA THR A 88 -4.90 -1.07 10.39
C THR A 88 -5.62 -1.39 11.69
N VAL A 89 -4.84 -1.67 12.76
CA VAL A 89 -5.35 -2.00 14.10
C VAL A 89 -4.50 -1.30 15.16
N CYS A 90 -5.14 -0.82 16.20
CA CYS A 90 -4.49 -0.26 17.38
C CYS A 90 -5.05 -0.93 18.64
N TYR A 91 -4.20 -1.63 19.37
CA TYR A 91 -4.57 -2.24 20.65
C TYR A 91 -4.32 -1.25 21.79
N ILE A 92 -5.39 -0.95 22.54
CA ILE A 92 -5.33 0.02 23.64
C ILE A 92 -5.59 -0.71 24.94
N LYS A 93 -4.67 -0.56 25.89
CA LYS A 93 -4.83 -1.10 27.24
C LYS A 93 -5.35 0.00 28.16
N ALA A 94 -6.52 -0.23 28.77
CA ALA A 94 -7.03 0.66 29.79
C ALA A 94 -6.15 0.54 31.05
N GLU A 95 -5.66 1.68 31.55
CA GLU A 95 -4.92 1.74 32.80
C GLU A 95 -5.79 1.22 33.96
N ASN A 96 -5.21 0.41 34.82
CA ASN A 96 -5.88 -0.22 35.96
C ASN A 96 -6.96 -1.29 35.64
N ALA A 97 -7.37 -1.48 34.39
CA ALA A 97 -8.32 -2.53 34.06
C ALA A 97 -7.85 -3.93 34.51
N GLY A 98 -6.54 -4.21 34.40
CA GLY A 98 -5.95 -5.46 34.83
C GLY A 98 -5.94 -5.73 36.35
N LEU A 99 -6.41 -4.78 37.16
CA LEU A 99 -6.58 -4.96 38.60
C LEU A 99 -7.93 -5.63 38.96
N TYR A 100 -8.83 -5.70 38.00
CA TYR A 100 -10.18 -6.22 38.16
C TYR A 100 -10.32 -7.57 37.47
N ASP A 101 -11.30 -8.35 37.90
CA ASP A 101 -11.71 -9.55 37.15
C ASP A 101 -12.30 -9.16 35.79
N ASN A 102 -11.90 -9.85 34.72
CA ASN A 102 -12.30 -9.53 33.34
C ASN A 102 -13.83 -9.51 33.10
N TYR A 103 -14.58 -10.17 33.99
CA TYR A 103 -16.04 -10.25 33.91
C TYR A 103 -16.75 -9.36 34.93
N SER A 104 -16.00 -8.51 35.67
CA SER A 104 -16.58 -7.61 36.66
C SER A 104 -17.09 -6.30 36.04
N ASP A 105 -18.05 -5.68 36.72
CA ASP A 105 -18.58 -4.38 36.34
C ASP A 105 -17.51 -3.27 36.41
N GLU A 106 -16.54 -3.41 37.35
CA GLU A 106 -15.43 -2.48 37.51
C GLU A 106 -14.45 -2.54 36.33
N TYR A 107 -14.17 -3.77 35.81
CA TYR A 107 -13.39 -3.94 34.57
C TYR A 107 -14.08 -3.26 33.39
N GLN A 108 -15.38 -3.54 33.21
CA GLN A 108 -16.16 -2.98 32.12
C GLN A 108 -16.21 -1.44 32.19
N ALA A 109 -16.44 -0.89 33.39
CA ALA A 109 -16.43 0.56 33.58
C ALA A 109 -15.09 1.22 33.24
N ALA A 110 -13.97 0.56 33.59
CA ALA A 110 -12.63 1.07 33.26
C ALA A 110 -12.38 1.07 31.74
N VAL A 111 -12.83 0.03 31.03
CA VAL A 111 -12.72 -0.07 29.56
C VAL A 111 -13.63 0.95 28.89
N ASP A 112 -14.89 1.08 29.32
CA ASP A 112 -15.85 2.01 28.76
C ASP A 112 -15.40 3.46 28.91
N ALA A 113 -14.78 3.82 30.03
CA ALA A 113 -14.23 5.16 30.24
C ALA A 113 -13.13 5.53 29.19
N VAL A 114 -12.33 4.56 28.74
CA VAL A 114 -11.36 4.76 27.67
C VAL A 114 -12.06 4.82 26.31
N ALA A 115 -13.02 3.93 26.07
CA ALA A 115 -13.79 3.89 24.82
C ALA A 115 -14.54 5.21 24.57
N GLU A 116 -15.15 5.80 25.59
CA GLU A 116 -15.84 7.10 25.47
C GLU A 116 -14.85 8.24 25.13
N LYS A 117 -13.65 8.26 25.71
CA LYS A 117 -12.62 9.23 25.34
C LYS A 117 -12.20 9.08 23.88
N LEU A 118 -12.06 7.85 23.39
CA LEU A 118 -11.73 7.58 21.99
C LEU A 118 -12.85 8.02 21.05
N LYS A 119 -14.10 7.71 21.38
CA LYS A 119 -15.27 8.17 20.61
C LYS A 119 -15.34 9.69 20.52
N ALA A 120 -15.00 10.39 21.61
CA ALA A 120 -15.04 11.86 21.64
C ALA A 120 -14.06 12.51 20.64
N ILE A 121 -12.90 11.88 20.39
CA ILE A 121 -11.90 12.40 19.44
C ILE A 121 -12.09 11.85 18.01
N GLN A 122 -12.83 10.76 17.86
CA GLN A 122 -12.97 10.03 16.59
C GLN A 122 -13.44 10.93 15.44
N SER A 123 -14.51 11.68 15.62
CA SER A 123 -15.08 12.51 14.55
C SER A 123 -14.11 13.59 14.08
N VAL A 124 -13.36 14.19 14.99
CA VAL A 124 -12.38 15.24 14.70
C VAL A 124 -11.21 14.65 13.91
N GLN A 125 -10.66 13.53 14.40
CA GLN A 125 -9.51 12.87 13.76
C GLN A 125 -9.87 12.29 12.38
N CYS A 126 -11.04 11.67 12.26
CA CYS A 126 -11.51 11.14 10.96
C CYS A 126 -11.76 12.27 9.96
N THR A 127 -12.27 13.42 10.39
CA THR A 127 -12.46 14.58 9.50
C THR A 127 -11.12 15.13 9.04
N ALA A 128 -10.18 15.37 9.97
CA ALA A 128 -8.85 15.87 9.65
C ALA A 128 -8.10 14.95 8.68
N ARG A 129 -8.14 13.63 8.93
CA ARG A 129 -7.48 12.67 8.03
C ARG A 129 -8.12 12.63 6.64
N ARG A 130 -9.44 12.73 6.58
CA ARG A 130 -10.13 12.79 5.29
C ARG A 130 -9.75 14.05 4.50
N GLU A 131 -9.67 15.19 5.15
CA GLU A 131 -9.25 16.46 4.52
C GLU A 131 -7.82 16.34 3.99
N GLU A 132 -6.88 15.85 4.79
CA GLU A 132 -5.50 15.62 4.38
C GLU A 132 -5.39 14.70 3.14
N LEU A 133 -6.15 13.59 3.11
CA LEU A 133 -6.16 12.68 1.97
C LEU A 133 -6.78 13.32 0.72
N MET A 134 -7.83 14.12 0.88
CA MET A 134 -8.48 14.84 -0.22
C MET A 134 -7.56 15.90 -0.80
N ASP A 135 -6.86 16.66 0.05
CA ASP A 135 -5.91 17.68 -0.39
C ASP A 135 -4.75 17.03 -1.16
N THR A 136 -4.16 15.96 -0.63
CA THR A 136 -3.11 15.18 -1.31
C THR A 136 -3.57 14.65 -2.67
N ALA A 137 -4.79 14.14 -2.77
CA ALA A 137 -5.35 13.64 -4.02
C ALA A 137 -5.61 14.77 -5.04
N ASN A 138 -6.09 15.92 -4.57
CA ASN A 138 -6.31 17.11 -5.42
C ASN A 138 -5.00 17.69 -5.94
N ASP A 139 -3.95 17.72 -5.12
CA ASP A 139 -2.62 18.19 -5.53
C ASP A 139 -2.06 17.30 -6.66
N LYS A 140 -2.09 15.96 -6.46
CA LYS A 140 -1.67 15.00 -7.50
C LYS A 140 -2.49 15.13 -8.78
N LEU A 141 -3.79 15.37 -8.68
CA LEU A 141 -4.65 15.57 -9.84
C LEU A 141 -4.30 16.87 -10.59
N THR A 142 -3.97 17.92 -9.84
CA THR A 142 -3.57 19.22 -10.41
C THR A 142 -2.23 19.12 -11.13
N GLU A 143 -1.26 18.44 -10.53
CA GLU A 143 0.03 18.15 -11.16
C GLU A 143 -0.13 17.34 -12.45
N ALA A 144 -0.90 16.25 -12.41
CA ALA A 144 -1.16 15.42 -13.58
C ALA A 144 -1.87 16.18 -14.71
N ARG A 145 -2.82 17.06 -14.38
CA ARG A 145 -3.47 17.94 -15.38
C ARG A 145 -2.50 18.91 -16.01
N THR A 146 -1.65 19.53 -15.20
CA THR A 146 -0.64 20.47 -15.69
C THR A 146 0.34 19.80 -16.65
N GLU A 147 0.78 18.58 -16.30
CA GLU A 147 1.64 17.78 -17.16
C GLU A 147 0.94 17.38 -18.46
N TYR A 148 -0.30 16.90 -18.37
CA TYR A 148 -1.11 16.56 -19.54
C TYR A 148 -1.29 17.75 -20.50
N ASP A 149 -1.66 18.92 -19.96
CA ASP A 149 -1.87 20.13 -20.77
C ASP A 149 -0.56 20.58 -21.45
N SER A 150 0.58 20.46 -20.77
CA SER A 150 1.91 20.73 -21.33
C SER A 150 2.25 19.77 -22.47
N GLN A 151 2.06 18.46 -22.26
CA GLN A 151 2.32 17.45 -23.29
C GLN A 151 1.40 17.62 -24.50
N LYS A 152 0.14 17.95 -24.25
CA LYS A 152 -0.84 18.22 -25.32
C LYS A 152 -0.44 19.43 -26.15
N ALA A 153 -0.07 20.54 -25.52
CA ALA A 153 0.38 21.74 -26.22
C ALA A 153 1.65 21.48 -27.06
N GLU A 154 2.59 20.71 -26.55
CA GLU A 154 3.79 20.31 -27.29
C GLU A 154 3.44 19.42 -28.50
N ALA A 155 2.53 18.45 -28.32
CA ALA A 155 2.08 17.62 -29.45
C ALA A 155 1.37 18.45 -30.52
N GLU A 156 0.48 19.35 -30.15
CA GLU A 156 -0.20 20.27 -31.08
C GLU A 156 0.80 21.15 -31.85
N ARG A 157 1.85 21.63 -31.19
CA ARG A 157 2.94 22.39 -31.85
C ARG A 157 3.68 21.53 -32.88
N GLN A 158 4.03 20.27 -32.50
CA GLN A 158 4.71 19.35 -33.40
C GLN A 158 3.85 18.98 -34.61
N PHE A 159 2.55 18.78 -34.41
CA PHE A 159 1.62 18.56 -35.53
C PHE A 159 1.56 19.76 -36.47
N ALA A 160 1.44 20.98 -35.97
CA ALA A 160 1.43 22.18 -36.79
C ALA A 160 2.74 22.35 -37.57
N GLU A 161 3.90 22.07 -36.95
CA GLU A 161 5.19 22.10 -37.67
C GLU A 161 5.29 21.03 -38.77
N ALA A 162 4.76 19.84 -38.51
CA ALA A 162 4.72 18.75 -39.50
C ALA A 162 3.81 19.09 -40.68
N GLU A 163 2.62 19.64 -40.41
CA GLU A 163 1.70 20.12 -41.45
C GLU A 163 2.30 21.20 -42.32
N ALA A 164 3.01 22.19 -41.72
CA ALA A 164 3.72 23.22 -42.46
C ALA A 164 4.80 22.64 -43.37
N LYS A 165 5.63 21.71 -42.88
CA LYS A 165 6.64 20.98 -43.69
C LYS A 165 6.03 20.22 -44.82
N LEU A 166 4.86 19.56 -44.58
CA LEU A 166 4.16 18.81 -45.62
C LEU A 166 3.63 19.74 -46.72
N ALA A 167 3.07 20.90 -46.35
CA ALA A 167 2.59 21.88 -47.29
C ALA A 167 3.74 22.44 -48.15
N ASP A 168 4.91 22.75 -47.55
CA ASP A 168 6.09 23.19 -48.26
C ASP A 168 6.60 22.12 -49.23
N ALA A 169 6.67 20.88 -48.81
CA ALA A 169 7.11 19.78 -49.67
C ALA A 169 6.15 19.53 -50.83
N GLN A 170 4.85 19.67 -50.61
CA GLN A 170 3.84 19.59 -51.70
C GLN A 170 4.03 20.75 -52.69
N ALA A 171 4.24 21.97 -52.24
CA ALA A 171 4.47 23.09 -53.10
C ALA A 171 5.74 22.91 -53.96
N GLN A 172 6.83 22.38 -53.39
CA GLN A 172 8.06 22.07 -54.09
C GLN A 172 7.85 20.99 -55.16
N LEU A 173 7.07 19.96 -54.82
CA LEU A 173 6.72 18.86 -55.76
C LEU A 173 5.92 19.40 -56.94
N ASP A 174 4.92 20.24 -56.69
CA ASP A 174 4.09 20.84 -57.73
C ASP A 174 4.89 21.79 -58.64
N ALA A 175 5.82 22.59 -58.09
CA ALA A 175 6.75 23.39 -58.85
C ALA A 175 7.70 22.54 -59.73
N ALA A 176 8.22 21.46 -59.20
CA ALA A 176 9.09 20.53 -59.95
C ALA A 176 8.33 19.83 -61.11
N LYS A 177 7.07 19.43 -60.89
CA LYS A 177 6.21 18.87 -61.93
C LYS A 177 5.97 19.88 -63.08
N ALA A 178 5.64 21.11 -62.72
CA ALA A 178 5.43 22.18 -63.71
C ALA A 178 6.70 22.47 -64.56
N GLN A 179 7.89 22.43 -63.95
CA GLN A 179 9.16 22.56 -64.65
C GLN A 179 9.41 21.38 -65.62
N LEU A 180 9.12 20.17 -65.21
CA LEU A 180 9.27 18.99 -66.04
C LEU A 180 8.36 19.06 -67.30
N GLU A 181 7.09 19.39 -67.09
CA GLU A 181 6.12 19.55 -68.16
C GLU A 181 6.48 20.71 -69.13
N ALA A 182 7.12 21.73 -68.65
CA ALA A 182 7.62 22.84 -69.48
C ALA A 182 8.89 22.48 -70.29
N GLY A 183 9.70 21.56 -69.79
CA GLY A 183 10.93 21.08 -70.46
C GLY A 183 10.71 19.98 -71.50
N GLU A 184 9.55 19.33 -71.54
CA GLU A 184 9.16 18.33 -72.52
C GLU A 184 8.54 18.90 -73.82
N LYS A 185 8.38 20.21 -73.90
CA LYS A 185 7.92 20.96 -75.10
C LYS A 185 9.11 21.56 -75.85
#